data_40da98922265af2e4f210696976e2b93
#
_entry.id   40da98922265af2e4f210696976e2b93
#
_cell.length_a   1.000
_cell.length_b   1.000
_cell.length_c   1.000
_cell.angle_alpha   90.00
_cell.angle_beta   90.00
_cell.angle_gamma   90.00
#
_symmetry.space_group_name_H-M   'P 1'
#
loop_
_entity.id
_entity.type
_entity.pdbx_description
1 polymer ?
#
loop_
_entity_poly.entity_id
_entity_poly.type
_entity_poly.pdbx_seq_one_letter_code
_entity_poly.pdbx_strand_id
1 'polypeptide(L)'
;EQVKNGEFFGVKSALGHFAREETATCLVPTVAVALTVQEFEILFSNNKPLIMKMLRVFSNQLRNIHKKTESILNKVTEDQQTGMLAVAKSFYEDEQYRSACDVYLKFLKRYPNTEHKNEVAKLYNDSKLRMEKLASHSRGNMFEIEDEGSNSSLKLFSLPAFERFAKTYEPGQVIISEYEPGDCFYLIQSGRVQLVKCVNGTKKNLDILKPGEFFGEMAILDNSPRSATCVAAGNVKCLEFNKENFELLITGNPQMALLLLKLFCKRIYDQKRRFRILVIKDLQARISDVFLMLDEMNPISNEAERQRRFNVSISDISHWAGLPIDVTRDEINKLVERRKIEVYDNYIIVNNINELKRLYETRCNTGHRKI
;
A
#
# COMPACT_ATOMS: atom_id res chain seq x y z
N GLU A 1 -0.96 -13.50 19.93
CA GLU A 1 0.13 -14.23 19.24
C GLU A 1 1.12 -14.69 20.30
N GLN A 2 1.64 -15.92 20.19
CA GLN A 2 2.68 -16.44 21.10
C GLN A 2 4.02 -16.39 20.38
N VAL A 3 5.02 -15.82 21.03
CA VAL A 3 6.41 -15.80 20.57
C VAL A 3 7.12 -17.00 21.18
N LYS A 4 7.73 -17.82 20.32
CA LYS A 4 8.38 -19.06 20.70
C LYS A 4 9.89 -18.88 20.87
N ASN A 5 10.54 -19.91 21.39
CA ASN A 5 11.99 -19.91 21.57
C ASN A 5 12.71 -19.68 20.22
N GLY A 6 13.69 -18.78 20.18
CA GLY A 6 14.40 -18.39 18.95
C GLY A 6 13.64 -17.44 18.02
N GLU A 7 12.53 -16.87 18.48
CA GLU A 7 11.79 -15.84 17.74
C GLU A 7 12.04 -14.45 18.34
N PHE A 8 11.83 -13.42 17.53
CA PHE A 8 12.04 -12.03 17.89
C PHE A 8 10.70 -11.31 18.15
N PHE A 9 10.68 -10.42 19.13
CA PHE A 9 9.57 -9.49 19.35
C PHE A 9 10.10 -8.06 19.50
N GLY A 10 9.24 -7.07 19.22
CA GLY A 10 9.60 -5.66 19.27
C GLY A 10 10.42 -5.15 18.09
N VAL A 11 10.78 -5.98 17.10
CA VAL A 11 11.61 -5.62 15.95
C VAL A 11 10.94 -4.53 15.08
N LYS A 12 9.63 -4.64 14.85
CA LYS A 12 8.89 -3.68 13.99
C LYS A 12 9.03 -2.24 14.47
N SER A 13 8.74 -2.01 15.74
CA SER A 13 8.83 -0.67 16.32
C SER A 13 10.28 -0.20 16.47
N ALA A 14 11.23 -1.10 16.73
CA ALA A 14 12.64 -0.75 16.83
C ALA A 14 13.23 -0.31 15.48
N LEU A 15 13.04 -1.10 14.42
CA LEU A 15 13.53 -0.78 13.08
C LEU A 15 12.77 0.35 12.36
N GLY A 16 11.47 0.46 12.64
CA GLY A 16 10.60 1.48 12.05
C GLY A 16 10.60 2.81 12.81
N HIS A 17 11.23 2.86 13.98
CA HIS A 17 11.19 4.00 14.91
C HIS A 17 9.77 4.41 15.31
N PHE A 18 8.85 3.43 15.41
CA PHE A 18 7.48 3.64 15.84
C PHE A 18 7.30 3.37 17.34
N ALA A 19 6.26 3.95 17.95
CA ALA A 19 5.85 3.60 19.30
C ALA A 19 5.51 2.09 19.40
N ARG A 20 5.71 1.51 20.60
CA ARG A 20 5.31 0.13 20.86
C ARG A 20 3.80 -0.01 20.74
N GLU A 21 3.35 -0.88 19.84
CA GLU A 21 1.92 -1.12 19.60
C GLU A 21 1.37 -2.29 20.40
N GLU A 22 2.25 -3.14 20.93
CA GLU A 22 1.91 -4.40 21.57
C GLU A 22 2.62 -4.53 22.91
N THR A 23 1.93 -5.10 23.90
CA THR A 23 2.50 -5.49 25.17
C THR A 23 2.94 -6.96 25.10
N ALA A 24 4.17 -7.25 25.50
CA ALA A 24 4.65 -8.63 25.62
C ALA A 24 4.61 -9.06 27.09
N THR A 25 3.97 -10.20 27.36
CA THR A 25 3.84 -10.76 28.72
C THR A 25 4.42 -12.18 28.73
N CYS A 26 5.26 -12.47 29.72
CA CYS A 26 5.80 -13.83 29.91
C CYS A 26 4.68 -14.76 30.40
N LEU A 27 4.44 -15.85 29.68
CA LEU A 27 3.49 -16.89 30.08
C LEU A 27 4.13 -17.96 30.96
N VAL A 28 5.45 -18.10 30.86
CA VAL A 28 6.30 -19.04 31.62
C VAL A 28 7.62 -18.32 31.96
N PRO A 29 8.42 -18.84 32.91
CA PRO A 29 9.77 -18.31 33.13
C PRO A 29 10.55 -18.24 31.82
N THR A 30 10.96 -17.05 31.43
CA THR A 30 11.52 -16.76 30.10
C THR A 30 12.84 -16.01 30.24
N VAL A 31 13.84 -16.46 29.49
CA VAL A 31 15.09 -15.72 29.30
C VAL A 31 15.07 -15.09 27.92
N ALA A 32 15.22 -13.78 27.85
CA ALA A 32 15.29 -13.01 26.62
C ALA A 32 16.61 -12.27 26.50
N VAL A 33 17.17 -12.22 25.30
CA VAL A 33 18.34 -11.40 24.99
C VAL A 33 17.87 -10.07 24.43
N ALA A 34 18.19 -8.98 25.10
CA ALA A 34 17.90 -7.64 24.60
C ALA A 34 18.98 -7.23 23.60
N LEU A 35 18.54 -6.76 22.42
CA LEU A 35 19.40 -6.25 21.36
C LEU A 35 19.04 -4.79 21.06
N THR A 36 20.05 -3.96 20.92
CA THR A 36 19.90 -2.63 20.31
C THR A 36 19.62 -2.77 18.82
N VAL A 37 19.13 -1.71 18.17
CA VAL A 37 18.91 -1.70 16.73
C VAL A 37 20.20 -2.03 15.98
N GLN A 38 21.33 -1.46 16.39
CA GLN A 38 22.63 -1.69 15.76
C GLN A 38 23.10 -3.15 15.89
N GLU A 39 22.99 -3.74 17.08
CA GLU A 39 23.33 -5.16 17.30
C GLU A 39 22.44 -6.08 16.48
N PHE A 40 21.14 -5.76 16.39
CA PHE A 40 20.23 -6.50 15.53
C PHE A 40 20.60 -6.38 14.05
N GLU A 41 20.92 -5.19 13.56
CA GLU A 41 21.37 -4.97 12.17
C GLU A 41 22.64 -5.77 11.84
N ILE A 42 23.60 -5.83 12.75
CA ILE A 42 24.81 -6.65 12.61
C ILE A 42 24.47 -8.14 12.59
N LEU A 43 23.66 -8.61 13.53
CA LEU A 43 23.22 -10.02 13.61
C LEU A 43 22.47 -10.42 12.32
N PHE A 44 21.54 -9.58 11.88
CA PHE A 44 20.74 -9.78 10.69
C PHE A 44 21.60 -9.85 9.44
N SER A 45 22.53 -8.89 9.28
CA SER A 45 23.40 -8.77 8.11
C SER A 45 24.35 -9.97 7.94
N ASN A 46 24.75 -10.60 9.03
CA ASN A 46 25.68 -11.72 9.02
C ASN A 46 25.00 -13.10 8.97
N ASN A 47 23.65 -13.15 8.97
CA ASN A 47 22.91 -14.41 9.05
C ASN A 47 21.88 -14.55 7.91
N LYS A 48 22.33 -15.11 6.77
CA LYS A 48 21.48 -15.30 5.60
C LYS A 48 20.17 -16.10 5.86
N PRO A 49 20.16 -17.21 6.61
CA PRO A 49 18.92 -17.89 6.97
C PRO A 49 17.97 -17.00 7.78
N LEU A 50 18.49 -16.19 8.69
CA LEU A 50 17.69 -15.25 9.48
C LEU A 50 17.04 -14.19 8.60
N ILE A 51 17.78 -13.63 7.62
CA ILE A 51 17.25 -12.67 6.64
C ILE A 51 16.00 -13.24 5.97
N MET A 52 16.11 -14.40 5.33
CA MET A 52 15.00 -14.99 4.60
C MET A 52 13.84 -15.40 5.51
N LYS A 53 14.12 -15.91 6.71
CA LYS A 53 13.08 -16.23 7.71
C LYS A 53 12.29 -15.00 8.10
N MET A 54 12.96 -13.89 8.43
CA MET A 54 12.28 -12.67 8.89
C MET A 54 11.47 -12.01 7.77
N LEU A 55 12.00 -11.93 6.55
CA LEU A 55 11.26 -11.40 5.41
C LEU A 55 9.97 -12.20 5.16
N ARG A 56 10.03 -13.54 5.22
CA ARG A 56 8.83 -14.39 5.09
C ARG A 56 7.83 -14.19 6.23
N VAL A 57 8.30 -14.08 7.46
CA VAL A 57 7.43 -13.82 8.63
C VAL A 57 6.70 -12.48 8.46
N PHE A 58 7.39 -11.44 8.05
CA PHE A 58 6.79 -10.11 7.88
C PHE A 58 5.87 -10.04 6.67
N SER A 59 6.22 -10.70 5.57
CA SER A 59 5.32 -10.86 4.41
C SER A 59 4.00 -11.52 4.83
N ASN A 60 4.08 -12.63 5.58
CA ASN A 60 2.89 -13.33 6.09
C ASN A 60 2.06 -12.47 7.06
N GLN A 61 2.71 -11.70 7.95
CA GLN A 61 2.01 -10.78 8.85
C GLN A 61 1.25 -9.71 8.06
N LEU A 62 1.89 -9.09 7.06
CA LEU A 62 1.26 -8.09 6.23
C LEU A 62 0.05 -8.67 5.47
N ARG A 63 0.20 -9.86 4.89
CA ARG A 63 -0.91 -10.56 4.20
C ARG A 63 -2.08 -10.87 5.14
N ASN A 64 -1.79 -11.27 6.37
CA ASN A 64 -2.84 -11.54 7.38
C ASN A 64 -3.59 -10.26 7.77
N ILE A 65 -2.91 -9.12 7.84
CA ILE A 65 -3.57 -7.81 8.09
C ILE A 65 -4.46 -7.45 6.90
N HIS A 66 -3.97 -7.63 5.66
CA HIS A 66 -4.77 -7.40 4.45
C HIS A 66 -6.05 -8.25 4.46
N LYS A 67 -5.96 -9.56 4.75
CA LYS A 67 -7.14 -10.45 4.86
C LYS A 67 -8.12 -9.99 5.93
N LYS A 68 -7.63 -9.55 7.10
CA LYS A 68 -8.50 -9.01 8.16
C LYS A 68 -9.19 -7.71 7.72
N THR A 69 -8.47 -6.82 7.03
CA THR A 69 -9.04 -5.59 6.48
C THR A 69 -10.12 -5.90 5.44
N GLU A 70 -9.88 -6.88 4.56
CA GLU A 70 -10.87 -7.35 3.57
C GLU A 70 -12.13 -7.89 4.23
N SER A 71 -11.98 -8.67 5.31
CA SER A 71 -13.13 -9.21 6.05
C SER A 71 -14.00 -8.12 6.68
N ILE A 72 -13.39 -7.02 7.16
CA ILE A 72 -14.15 -5.86 7.67
C ILE A 72 -14.88 -5.13 6.54
N LEU A 73 -14.28 -5.06 5.35
CA LEU A 73 -14.88 -4.45 4.17
C LEU A 73 -15.88 -5.38 3.48
N ASN A 74 -16.26 -6.51 4.12
CA ASN A 74 -17.20 -7.52 3.62
C ASN A 74 -16.83 -8.04 2.22
N LYS A 75 -15.53 -8.17 1.91
CA LYS A 75 -15.09 -8.72 0.64
C LYS A 75 -15.53 -10.19 0.56
N VAL A 76 -16.29 -10.50 -0.49
CA VAL A 76 -16.61 -11.89 -0.84
C VAL A 76 -15.33 -12.56 -1.33
N THR A 77 -15.02 -13.76 -0.82
CA THR A 77 -13.86 -14.53 -1.29
C THR A 77 -14.17 -15.04 -2.69
N GLU A 78 -13.52 -14.49 -3.69
CA GLU A 78 -13.62 -14.89 -5.07
C GLU A 78 -12.47 -15.86 -5.42
N ASP A 79 -12.73 -16.77 -6.37
CA ASP A 79 -11.65 -17.53 -6.99
C ASP A 79 -10.74 -16.60 -7.83
N GLN A 80 -9.55 -17.09 -8.19
CA GLN A 80 -8.56 -16.25 -8.88
C GLN A 80 -9.04 -15.75 -10.24
N GLN A 81 -9.82 -16.55 -10.96
CA GLN A 81 -10.33 -16.19 -12.28
C GLN A 81 -11.39 -15.10 -12.18
N THR A 82 -12.39 -15.30 -11.33
CA THR A 82 -13.48 -14.33 -11.07
C THR A 82 -12.91 -13.03 -10.49
N GLY A 83 -11.98 -13.12 -9.55
CA GLY A 83 -11.34 -11.96 -8.95
C GLY A 83 -10.53 -11.13 -9.95
N MET A 84 -9.75 -11.78 -10.83
CA MET A 84 -8.99 -11.06 -11.87
C MET A 84 -9.92 -10.39 -12.89
N LEU A 85 -11.05 -11.03 -13.22
CA LEU A 85 -12.06 -10.44 -14.09
C LEU A 85 -12.74 -9.24 -13.43
N ALA A 86 -13.05 -9.32 -12.13
CA ALA A 86 -13.60 -8.19 -11.37
C ALA A 86 -12.63 -6.99 -11.35
N VAL A 87 -11.31 -7.24 -11.21
CA VAL A 87 -10.29 -6.19 -11.35
C VAL A 87 -10.34 -5.53 -12.72
N ALA A 88 -10.41 -6.31 -13.81
CA ALA A 88 -10.47 -5.75 -15.16
C ALA A 88 -11.74 -4.91 -15.37
N LYS A 89 -12.91 -5.42 -14.92
CA LYS A 89 -14.19 -4.72 -15.00
C LYS A 89 -14.18 -3.42 -14.21
N SER A 90 -13.59 -3.39 -13.00
CA SER A 90 -13.49 -2.17 -12.20
C SER A 90 -12.68 -1.05 -12.88
N PHE A 91 -11.61 -1.40 -13.60
CA PHE A 91 -10.88 -0.42 -14.40
C PHE A 91 -11.69 0.07 -15.60
N TYR A 92 -12.45 -0.83 -16.23
CA TYR A 92 -13.30 -0.47 -17.37
C TYR A 92 -14.43 0.50 -16.96
N GLU A 93 -15.10 0.24 -15.84
CA GLU A 93 -16.16 1.07 -15.28
C GLU A 93 -15.67 2.46 -14.85
N ASP A 94 -14.42 2.54 -14.36
CA ASP A 94 -13.75 3.81 -14.01
C ASP A 94 -13.11 4.51 -15.25
N GLU A 95 -13.42 4.07 -16.47
CA GLU A 95 -12.91 4.62 -17.74
C GLU A 95 -11.38 4.57 -17.89
N GLN A 96 -10.70 3.78 -17.08
CA GLN A 96 -9.25 3.54 -17.17
C GLN A 96 -8.97 2.43 -18.18
N TYR A 97 -9.30 2.69 -19.43
CA TYR A 97 -9.33 1.69 -20.50
C TYR A 97 -7.98 1.06 -20.78
N ARG A 98 -6.86 1.79 -20.58
CA ARG A 98 -5.52 1.21 -20.68
C ARG A 98 -5.30 0.11 -19.67
N SER A 99 -5.55 0.42 -18.39
CA SER A 99 -5.42 -0.56 -17.31
C SER A 99 -6.37 -1.73 -17.49
N ALA A 100 -7.61 -1.48 -17.95
CA ALA A 100 -8.56 -2.52 -18.28
C ALA A 100 -8.04 -3.45 -19.39
N CYS A 101 -7.50 -2.91 -20.49
CA CYS A 101 -6.87 -3.66 -21.56
C CYS A 101 -5.77 -4.58 -21.06
N ASP A 102 -4.87 -4.06 -20.24
CA ASP A 102 -3.74 -4.83 -19.72
C ASP A 102 -4.21 -6.01 -18.88
N VAL A 103 -5.20 -5.80 -17.98
CA VAL A 103 -5.73 -6.88 -17.14
C VAL A 103 -6.53 -7.89 -17.97
N TYR A 104 -7.37 -7.45 -18.92
CA TYR A 104 -8.07 -8.39 -19.84
C TYR A 104 -7.09 -9.22 -20.66
N LEU A 105 -6.01 -8.62 -21.16
CA LEU A 105 -4.99 -9.34 -21.92
C LEU A 105 -4.26 -10.37 -21.04
N LYS A 106 -3.88 -10.00 -19.81
CA LYS A 106 -3.29 -10.90 -18.83
C LYS A 106 -4.25 -12.06 -18.50
N PHE A 107 -5.54 -11.76 -18.33
CA PHE A 107 -6.59 -12.74 -18.08
C PHE A 107 -6.71 -13.74 -19.24
N LEU A 108 -6.83 -13.27 -20.48
CA LEU A 108 -6.95 -14.14 -21.66
C LEU A 108 -5.72 -15.03 -21.87
N LYS A 109 -4.52 -14.52 -21.58
CA LYS A 109 -3.28 -15.31 -21.62
C LYS A 109 -3.26 -16.38 -20.53
N ARG A 110 -3.79 -16.08 -19.35
CA ARG A 110 -3.79 -16.99 -18.20
C ARG A 110 -4.86 -18.07 -18.29
N TYR A 111 -6.04 -17.70 -18.80
CA TYR A 111 -7.23 -18.56 -18.90
C TYR A 111 -7.72 -18.72 -20.35
N PRO A 112 -6.92 -19.34 -21.24
CA PRO A 112 -7.24 -19.41 -22.68
C PRO A 112 -8.49 -20.24 -22.98
N ASN A 113 -8.87 -21.15 -22.08
CA ASN A 113 -10.03 -22.04 -22.20
C ASN A 113 -11.20 -21.66 -21.30
N THR A 114 -11.26 -20.42 -20.80
CA THR A 114 -12.36 -19.94 -19.95
C THR A 114 -13.68 -19.87 -20.72
N GLU A 115 -14.79 -20.14 -20.01
CA GLU A 115 -16.15 -19.93 -20.55
C GLU A 115 -16.41 -18.46 -20.89
N HIS A 116 -15.76 -17.53 -20.19
CA HIS A 116 -15.86 -16.09 -20.41
C HIS A 116 -15.02 -15.56 -21.57
N LYS A 117 -14.30 -16.41 -22.32
CA LYS A 117 -13.34 -15.98 -23.35
C LYS A 117 -13.92 -14.97 -24.35
N ASN A 118 -15.11 -15.27 -24.87
CA ASN A 118 -15.76 -14.42 -25.89
C ASN A 118 -16.21 -13.07 -25.31
N GLU A 119 -16.74 -13.05 -24.10
CA GLU A 119 -17.13 -11.83 -23.38
C GLU A 119 -15.90 -10.96 -23.11
N VAL A 120 -14.86 -11.56 -22.53
CA VAL A 120 -13.62 -10.85 -22.18
C VAL A 120 -12.90 -10.34 -23.43
N ALA A 121 -12.90 -11.09 -24.52
CA ALA A 121 -12.33 -10.62 -25.78
C ALA A 121 -13.08 -9.41 -26.34
N LYS A 122 -14.41 -9.36 -26.21
CA LYS A 122 -15.21 -8.18 -26.59
C LYS A 122 -14.86 -6.97 -25.73
N LEU A 123 -14.80 -7.15 -24.38
CA LEU A 123 -14.46 -6.07 -23.46
C LEU A 123 -13.02 -5.58 -23.66
N TYR A 124 -12.08 -6.47 -23.95
CA TYR A 124 -10.72 -6.11 -24.33
C TYR A 124 -10.68 -5.23 -25.58
N ASN A 125 -11.38 -5.65 -26.65
CA ASN A 125 -11.41 -4.90 -27.91
C ASN A 125 -12.12 -3.54 -27.75
N ASP A 126 -13.20 -3.47 -26.98
CA ASP A 126 -13.87 -2.20 -26.68
C ASP A 126 -12.98 -1.27 -25.85
N SER A 127 -12.32 -1.81 -24.83
CA SER A 127 -11.35 -1.04 -24.03
C SER A 127 -10.22 -0.47 -24.89
N LYS A 128 -9.68 -1.28 -25.81
CA LYS A 128 -8.64 -0.87 -26.75
C LYS A 128 -9.11 0.25 -27.66
N LEU A 129 -10.31 0.12 -28.24
CA LEU A 129 -10.89 1.14 -29.11
C LEU A 129 -11.11 2.46 -28.36
N ARG A 130 -11.60 2.41 -27.12
CA ARG A 130 -11.81 3.61 -26.29
C ARG A 130 -10.48 4.24 -25.87
N MET A 131 -9.48 3.45 -25.54
CA MET A 131 -8.13 3.93 -25.24
C MET A 131 -7.53 4.69 -26.43
N GLU A 132 -7.64 4.14 -27.66
CA GLU A 132 -7.15 4.77 -28.90
C GLU A 132 -7.87 6.09 -29.20
N LYS A 133 -9.19 6.14 -28.98
CA LYS A 133 -9.99 7.38 -29.13
C LYS A 133 -9.56 8.45 -28.14
N LEU A 134 -9.33 8.11 -26.86
CA LEU A 134 -8.88 9.08 -25.86
C LEU A 134 -7.47 9.59 -26.17
N ALA A 135 -6.56 8.72 -26.62
CA ALA A 135 -5.20 9.11 -27.01
C ALA A 135 -5.19 10.09 -28.17
N SER A 136 -6.15 9.99 -29.12
CA SER A 136 -6.28 10.91 -30.25
C SER A 136 -6.78 12.32 -29.84
N HIS A 137 -7.49 12.44 -28.72
CA HIS A 137 -8.03 13.71 -28.21
C HIS A 137 -7.10 14.39 -27.16
N SER A 138 -6.17 13.63 -26.55
CA SER A 138 -5.28 14.12 -25.48
C SER A 138 -3.91 14.52 -26.01
N ARG A 139 -3.83 15.41 -27.01
CA ARG A 139 -2.60 16.14 -27.34
C ARG A 139 -2.52 17.40 -26.47
N GLY A 140 -2.05 17.27 -25.25
CA GLY A 140 -1.73 18.41 -24.40
C GLY A 140 -2.09 18.17 -22.94
N ASN A 141 -1.10 17.90 -22.19
CA ASN A 141 -0.76 18.13 -20.79
C ASN A 141 -0.17 16.88 -20.14
N MET A 142 1.08 16.63 -20.45
CA MET A 142 1.95 15.83 -19.58
C MET A 142 2.27 16.72 -18.37
N PHE A 143 1.65 16.42 -17.23
CA PHE A 143 2.17 16.90 -15.95
C PHE A 143 3.47 16.13 -15.70
N GLU A 144 4.60 16.78 -15.95
CA GLU A 144 5.88 16.36 -15.41
C GLU A 144 5.80 16.58 -13.90
N ILE A 145 5.64 15.49 -13.16
CA ILE A 145 5.75 15.53 -11.70
C ILE A 145 7.25 15.54 -11.42
N GLU A 146 7.78 16.68 -11.01
CA GLU A 146 9.16 16.85 -10.59
C GLU A 146 9.52 15.83 -9.51
N ASP A 147 10.63 15.15 -9.72
CA ASP A 147 11.17 14.10 -8.86
C ASP A 147 11.84 14.78 -7.64
N GLU A 148 11.10 14.99 -6.56
CA GLU A 148 11.67 15.47 -5.31
C GLU A 148 12.37 14.33 -4.58
N GLY A 149 13.69 14.32 -4.63
CA GLY A 149 14.56 13.67 -3.65
C GLY A 149 15.17 12.36 -4.06
N SER A 150 16.45 12.41 -4.45
CA SER A 150 17.31 11.23 -4.60
C SER A 150 17.54 10.58 -3.24
N ASN A 151 16.79 9.49 -2.95
CA ASN A 151 17.07 8.62 -1.81
C ASN A 151 18.49 8.02 -1.96
N SER A 152 19.30 8.10 -0.89
CA SER A 152 20.65 7.49 -0.83
C SER A 152 20.64 6.00 -1.19
N SER A 153 19.53 5.31 -0.97
CA SER A 153 19.29 3.91 -1.32
C SER A 153 19.31 3.66 -2.84
N LEU A 154 18.91 4.63 -3.66
CA LEU A 154 18.87 4.50 -5.12
C LEU A 154 20.26 4.51 -5.77
N LYS A 155 21.25 5.11 -5.12
CA LYS A 155 22.62 5.18 -5.65
C LYS A 155 23.23 3.79 -5.89
N LEU A 156 22.84 2.80 -5.07
CA LEU A 156 23.31 1.42 -5.23
C LEU A 156 22.77 0.78 -6.51
N PHE A 157 21.55 1.14 -6.93
CA PHE A 157 20.86 0.58 -8.10
C PHE A 157 21.05 1.38 -9.38
N SER A 158 21.78 2.50 -9.31
CA SER A 158 22.17 3.31 -10.47
C SER A 158 23.39 2.73 -11.19
N LEU A 159 23.94 1.60 -10.72
CA LEU A 159 25.08 0.95 -11.37
C LEU A 159 24.68 0.34 -12.71
N PRO A 160 25.53 0.44 -13.75
CA PRO A 160 25.24 -0.11 -15.09
C PRO A 160 24.87 -1.60 -15.09
N ALA A 161 25.37 -2.37 -14.10
CA ALA A 161 25.04 -3.78 -13.95
C ALA A 161 23.56 -4.06 -13.76
N PHE A 162 22.77 -3.11 -13.24
CA PHE A 162 21.34 -3.26 -13.02
C PHE A 162 20.47 -2.82 -14.21
N GLU A 163 21.03 -2.11 -15.20
CA GLU A 163 20.28 -1.67 -16.39
C GLU A 163 19.64 -2.85 -17.17
N ARG A 164 20.26 -4.02 -17.15
CA ARG A 164 19.70 -5.24 -17.77
C ARG A 164 18.37 -5.70 -17.17
N PHE A 165 18.04 -5.25 -15.95
CA PHE A 165 16.78 -5.54 -15.26
C PHE A 165 15.76 -4.41 -15.42
N ALA A 166 16.14 -3.31 -16.08
CA ALA A 166 15.30 -2.14 -16.22
C ALA A 166 14.15 -2.40 -17.19
N LYS A 167 12.94 -2.03 -16.76
CA LYS A 167 11.73 -1.99 -17.58
C LYS A 167 11.05 -0.65 -17.39
N THR A 168 10.53 -0.12 -18.49
CA THR A 168 9.77 1.13 -18.50
C THR A 168 8.29 0.85 -18.72
N TYR A 169 7.47 1.63 -18.06
CA TYR A 169 6.02 1.54 -18.12
C TYR A 169 5.44 2.92 -18.39
N GLU A 170 4.45 2.97 -19.26
CA GLU A 170 3.74 4.19 -19.62
C GLU A 170 2.58 4.47 -18.66
N PRO A 171 2.07 5.71 -18.61
CA PRO A 171 0.96 6.09 -17.73
C PRO A 171 -0.25 5.16 -17.88
N GLY A 172 -0.79 4.68 -16.74
CA GLY A 172 -1.95 3.78 -16.69
C GLY A 172 -1.64 2.32 -17.06
N GLN A 173 -0.40 1.96 -17.37
CA GLN A 173 -0.03 0.57 -17.65
C GLN A 173 -0.02 -0.26 -16.37
N VAL A 174 -0.63 -1.45 -16.42
CA VAL A 174 -0.66 -2.39 -15.30
C VAL A 174 0.62 -3.24 -15.30
N ILE A 175 1.45 -3.05 -14.28
CA ILE A 175 2.70 -3.78 -14.11
C ILE A 175 2.41 -5.20 -13.61
N ILE A 176 1.69 -5.31 -12.51
CA ILE A 176 1.16 -6.58 -11.97
C ILE A 176 -0.32 -6.45 -11.68
N SER A 177 -1.07 -7.52 -11.84
CA SER A 177 -2.50 -7.58 -11.51
C SER A 177 -2.76 -8.40 -10.26
N GLU A 178 -3.70 -7.97 -9.42
CA GLU A 178 -4.23 -8.79 -8.33
C GLU A 178 -4.69 -10.15 -8.88
N TYR A 179 -4.48 -11.23 -8.12
CA TYR A 179 -4.74 -12.62 -8.46
C TYR A 179 -3.81 -13.27 -9.47
N GLU A 180 -2.94 -12.53 -10.18
CA GLU A 180 -1.95 -13.18 -11.04
C GLU A 180 -0.84 -13.86 -10.19
N PRO A 181 -0.21 -14.96 -10.67
CA PRO A 181 0.93 -15.56 -9.99
C PRO A 181 2.11 -14.58 -9.96
N GLY A 182 2.93 -14.68 -8.93
CA GLY A 182 4.07 -13.79 -8.75
C GLY A 182 5.39 -14.52 -8.77
N ASP A 183 6.16 -14.32 -9.82
CA ASP A 183 7.50 -14.89 -10.04
C ASP A 183 8.62 -13.85 -10.02
N CYS A 184 8.26 -12.57 -9.98
CA CYS A 184 9.20 -11.44 -9.95
C CYS A 184 8.74 -10.35 -8.96
N PHE A 185 9.66 -9.50 -8.58
CA PHE A 185 9.42 -8.28 -7.82
C PHE A 185 10.10 -7.10 -8.50
N TYR A 186 9.76 -5.91 -8.08
CA TYR A 186 10.16 -4.67 -8.71
C TYR A 186 10.72 -3.69 -7.70
N LEU A 187 11.79 -2.97 -8.09
CA LEU A 187 12.28 -1.77 -7.42
C LEU A 187 12.03 -0.57 -8.32
N ILE A 188 11.39 0.45 -7.80
CA ILE A 188 11.13 1.69 -8.54
C ILE A 188 12.42 2.50 -8.62
N GLN A 189 12.92 2.78 -9.84
CA GLN A 189 14.04 3.69 -10.09
C GLN A 189 13.56 5.14 -10.27
N SER A 190 12.49 5.34 -11.05
CA SER A 190 11.88 6.66 -11.27
C SER A 190 10.39 6.55 -11.51
N GLY A 191 9.67 7.65 -11.32
CA GLY A 191 8.21 7.70 -11.40
C GLY A 191 7.52 7.16 -10.15
N ARG A 192 6.21 6.94 -10.21
CA ARG A 192 5.38 6.48 -9.09
C ARG A 192 4.51 5.31 -9.51
N VAL A 193 4.28 4.39 -8.59
CA VAL A 193 3.43 3.22 -8.81
C VAL A 193 2.26 3.25 -7.84
N GLN A 194 1.05 3.26 -8.38
CA GLN A 194 -0.18 3.21 -7.60
C GLN A 194 -0.53 1.75 -7.27
N LEU A 195 -0.72 1.45 -5.99
CA LEU A 195 -1.25 0.17 -5.51
C LEU A 195 -2.77 0.26 -5.43
N VAL A 196 -3.44 -0.65 -6.12
CA VAL A 196 -4.89 -0.71 -6.20
C VAL A 196 -5.38 -2.08 -5.79
N LYS A 197 -6.49 -2.15 -5.05
CA LYS A 197 -7.19 -3.39 -4.72
C LYS A 197 -8.65 -3.33 -5.15
N CYS A 198 -9.15 -4.41 -5.73
CA CYS A 198 -10.56 -4.55 -6.04
C CYS A 198 -11.29 -5.17 -4.84
N VAL A 199 -12.28 -4.45 -4.30
CA VAL A 199 -13.14 -4.91 -3.20
C VAL A 199 -14.59 -4.77 -3.65
N ASN A 200 -15.30 -5.90 -3.80
CA ASN A 200 -16.69 -5.94 -4.24
C ASN A 200 -16.92 -5.16 -5.55
N GLY A 201 -16.07 -5.40 -6.56
CA GLY A 201 -16.14 -4.73 -7.87
C GLY A 201 -15.67 -3.27 -7.86
N THR A 202 -15.37 -2.68 -6.71
CA THR A 202 -14.90 -1.29 -6.61
C THR A 202 -13.40 -1.24 -6.38
N LYS A 203 -12.73 -0.38 -7.15
CA LYS A 203 -11.31 -0.14 -7.02
C LYS A 203 -11.01 0.75 -5.80
N LYS A 204 -10.05 0.34 -4.98
CA LYS A 204 -9.58 1.07 -3.78
C LYS A 204 -8.08 1.30 -3.89
N ASN A 205 -7.66 2.56 -3.79
CA ASN A 205 -6.23 2.88 -3.70
C ASN A 205 -5.69 2.42 -2.34
N LEU A 206 -4.60 1.66 -2.37
CA LEU A 206 -3.92 1.24 -1.14
C LEU A 206 -2.78 2.18 -0.79
N ASP A 207 -1.98 2.56 -1.79
CA ASP A 207 -0.78 3.37 -1.60
C ASP A 207 -0.27 3.92 -2.93
N ILE A 208 0.65 4.90 -2.87
CA ILE A 208 1.41 5.40 -4.01
C ILE A 208 2.89 5.25 -3.67
N LEU A 209 3.52 4.28 -4.30
CA LEU A 209 4.92 3.95 -4.10
C LEU A 209 5.83 4.92 -4.87
N LYS A 210 6.97 5.23 -4.26
CA LYS A 210 7.96 6.21 -4.72
C LYS A 210 9.26 5.53 -5.14
N PRO A 211 10.19 6.25 -5.82
CA PRO A 211 11.53 5.76 -6.12
C PRO A 211 12.25 5.23 -4.87
N GLY A 212 12.90 4.06 -4.99
CA GLY A 212 13.56 3.34 -3.90
C GLY A 212 12.65 2.37 -3.14
N GLU A 213 11.37 2.33 -3.44
CA GLU A 213 10.45 1.37 -2.84
C GLU A 213 10.27 0.12 -3.72
N PHE A 214 9.94 -1.01 -3.06
CA PHE A 214 9.73 -2.31 -3.70
C PHE A 214 8.25 -2.67 -3.75
N PHE A 215 7.87 -3.46 -4.77
CA PHE A 215 6.54 -4.09 -4.82
C PHE A 215 6.59 -5.45 -5.51
N GLY A 216 5.58 -6.29 -5.27
CA GLY A 216 5.49 -7.63 -5.81
C GLY A 216 6.29 -8.70 -5.03
N GLU A 217 7.06 -8.30 -4.02
CA GLU A 217 7.93 -9.16 -3.21
C GLU A 217 7.16 -10.23 -2.41
N MET A 218 5.94 -9.92 -1.97
CA MET A 218 5.13 -10.82 -1.14
C MET A 218 4.83 -12.15 -1.85
N ALA A 219 4.52 -12.08 -3.14
CA ALA A 219 4.19 -13.27 -3.92
C ALA A 219 5.38 -14.22 -4.08
N ILE A 220 6.61 -13.69 -4.15
CA ILE A 220 7.84 -14.49 -4.20
C ILE A 220 8.12 -15.13 -2.84
N LEU A 221 7.96 -14.38 -1.75
CA LEU A 221 8.32 -14.82 -0.40
C LEU A 221 7.41 -15.93 0.12
N ASP A 222 6.13 -15.94 -0.23
CA ASP A 222 5.14 -16.88 0.28
C ASP A 222 4.46 -17.74 -0.81
N ASN A 223 4.92 -17.65 -2.07
CA ASN A 223 4.37 -18.36 -3.23
C ASN A 223 2.85 -18.20 -3.39
N SER A 224 2.30 -17.06 -3.02
CA SER A 224 0.88 -16.75 -3.13
C SER A 224 0.62 -15.83 -4.33
N PRO A 225 -0.62 -15.75 -4.84
CA PRO A 225 -0.97 -14.79 -5.87
C PRO A 225 -0.72 -13.33 -5.43
N ARG A 226 -0.59 -12.45 -6.42
CA ARG A 226 -0.47 -11.01 -6.20
C ARG A 226 -1.62 -10.49 -5.32
N SER A 227 -1.29 -9.76 -4.27
CA SER A 227 -2.25 -9.26 -3.29
C SER A 227 -2.91 -7.94 -3.70
N ALA A 228 -2.38 -7.27 -4.71
CA ALA A 228 -2.86 -6.00 -5.23
C ALA A 228 -2.42 -5.81 -6.68
N THR A 229 -3.09 -4.91 -7.39
CA THR A 229 -2.72 -4.45 -8.73
C THR A 229 -1.81 -3.24 -8.59
N CYS A 230 -0.73 -3.20 -9.37
CA CYS A 230 0.21 -2.07 -9.43
C CYS A 230 0.12 -1.42 -10.80
N VAL A 231 -0.16 -0.12 -10.80
CA VAL A 231 -0.37 0.69 -12.02
C VAL A 231 0.64 1.80 -12.08
N ALA A 232 1.21 2.05 -13.23
CA ALA A 232 2.13 3.16 -13.44
C ALA A 232 1.37 4.51 -13.37
N ALA A 233 1.70 5.33 -12.36
CA ALA A 233 1.14 6.67 -12.18
C ALA A 233 2.04 7.72 -12.85
N GLY A 234 2.06 7.70 -14.17
CA GLY A 234 2.99 8.45 -15.02
C GLY A 234 3.99 7.52 -15.70
N ASN A 235 5.06 8.08 -16.24
CA ASN A 235 6.18 7.28 -16.76
C ASN A 235 6.97 6.69 -15.59
N VAL A 236 7.14 5.36 -15.61
CA VAL A 236 7.80 4.62 -14.52
C VAL A 236 8.94 3.78 -15.08
N LYS A 237 10.08 3.82 -14.39
CA LYS A 237 11.20 2.90 -14.62
C LYS A 237 11.39 2.04 -13.38
N CYS A 238 11.31 0.71 -13.55
CA CYS A 238 11.52 -0.27 -12.49
C CYS A 238 12.64 -1.23 -12.86
N LEU A 239 13.33 -1.76 -11.86
CA LEU A 239 14.15 -2.96 -12.00
C LEU A 239 13.30 -4.18 -11.66
N GLU A 240 13.22 -5.15 -12.57
CA GLU A 240 12.50 -6.40 -12.40
C GLU A 240 13.46 -7.53 -12.04
N PHE A 241 13.20 -8.20 -10.92
CA PHE A 241 14.00 -9.32 -10.45
C PHE A 241 13.12 -10.56 -10.29
N ASN A 242 13.55 -11.68 -10.86
CA ASN A 242 12.92 -12.96 -10.62
C ASN A 242 13.30 -13.52 -9.22
N LYS A 243 12.70 -14.64 -8.82
CA LYS A 243 12.93 -15.25 -7.51
C LYS A 243 14.40 -15.58 -7.23
N GLU A 244 15.12 -16.11 -8.22
CA GLU A 244 16.54 -16.47 -8.06
C GLU A 244 17.40 -15.23 -7.86
N ASN A 245 17.19 -14.20 -8.68
CA ASN A 245 17.89 -12.93 -8.56
C ASN A 245 17.53 -12.21 -7.25
N PHE A 246 16.28 -12.36 -6.75
CA PHE A 246 15.88 -11.84 -5.45
C PHE A 246 16.67 -12.47 -4.32
N GLU A 247 16.73 -13.80 -4.26
CA GLU A 247 17.47 -14.50 -3.21
C GLU A 247 18.97 -14.15 -3.24
N LEU A 248 19.57 -14.10 -4.43
CA LEU A 248 20.96 -13.69 -4.60
C LEU A 248 21.19 -12.23 -4.17
N LEU A 249 20.32 -11.31 -4.58
CA LEU A 249 20.41 -9.91 -4.23
C LEU A 249 20.33 -9.69 -2.71
N ILE A 250 19.33 -10.30 -2.07
CA ILE A 250 19.05 -10.13 -0.65
C ILE A 250 20.12 -10.81 0.22
N THR A 251 20.56 -12.02 -0.17
CA THR A 251 21.61 -12.73 0.59
C THR A 251 23.02 -12.22 0.29
N GLY A 252 23.24 -11.65 -0.88
CA GLY A 252 24.51 -11.05 -1.28
C GLY A 252 24.67 -9.59 -0.84
N ASN A 253 23.57 -8.92 -0.51
CA ASN A 253 23.59 -7.51 -0.06
C ASN A 253 22.72 -7.33 1.20
N PRO A 254 23.30 -7.46 2.39
CA PRO A 254 22.57 -7.34 3.66
C PRO A 254 21.88 -5.98 3.86
N GLN A 255 22.43 -4.90 3.31
CA GLN A 255 21.82 -3.57 3.42
C GLN A 255 20.50 -3.51 2.66
N MET A 256 20.39 -4.20 1.53
CA MET A 256 19.16 -4.35 0.78
C MET A 256 18.12 -5.15 1.54
N ALA A 257 18.54 -6.25 2.14
CA ALA A 257 17.68 -7.06 2.99
C ALA A 257 17.13 -6.24 4.18
N LEU A 258 17.98 -5.44 4.81
CA LEU A 258 17.59 -4.57 5.91
C LEU A 258 16.63 -3.47 5.46
N LEU A 259 16.86 -2.85 4.28
CA LEU A 259 15.96 -1.87 3.69
C LEU A 259 14.57 -2.49 3.45
N LEU A 260 14.52 -3.67 2.83
CA LEU A 260 13.26 -4.37 2.59
C LEU A 260 12.54 -4.72 3.91
N LEU A 261 13.30 -5.15 4.93
CA LEU A 261 12.75 -5.42 6.26
C LEU A 261 12.15 -4.15 6.90
N LYS A 262 12.83 -3.02 6.81
CA LYS A 262 12.33 -1.71 7.28
C LYS A 262 11.05 -1.30 6.54
N LEU A 263 10.99 -1.52 5.23
CA LEU A 263 9.78 -1.27 4.43
C LEU A 263 8.61 -2.16 4.88
N PHE A 264 8.84 -3.45 5.15
CA PHE A 264 7.80 -4.31 5.73
C PHE A 264 7.33 -3.80 7.10
N CYS A 265 8.25 -3.37 7.96
CA CYS A 265 7.89 -2.80 9.27
C CYS A 265 6.95 -1.59 9.10
N LYS A 266 7.31 -0.67 8.21
CA LYS A 266 6.50 0.51 7.89
C LYS A 266 5.12 0.10 7.35
N ARG A 267 5.06 -0.75 6.32
CA ARG A 267 3.80 -1.20 5.72
C ARG A 267 2.89 -1.92 6.72
N ILE A 268 3.46 -2.77 7.60
CA ILE A 268 2.69 -3.45 8.66
C ILE A 268 2.11 -2.41 9.62
N TYR A 269 2.90 -1.40 10.02
CA TYR A 269 2.44 -0.32 10.87
C TYR A 269 1.29 0.46 10.22
N ASP A 270 1.48 0.93 8.98
CA ASP A 270 0.49 1.71 8.24
C ASP A 270 -0.82 0.93 8.03
N GLN A 271 -0.73 -0.36 7.68
CA GLN A 271 -1.91 -1.21 7.51
C GLN A 271 -2.64 -1.51 8.83
N LYS A 272 -1.91 -1.70 9.93
CA LYS A 272 -2.52 -1.81 11.27
C LYS A 272 -3.20 -0.50 11.68
N ARG A 273 -2.58 0.64 11.39
CA ARG A 273 -3.14 1.96 11.67
C ARG A 273 -4.45 2.16 10.91
N ARG A 274 -4.46 1.79 9.62
CA ARG A 274 -5.67 1.80 8.80
C ARG A 274 -6.75 0.86 9.34
N PHE A 275 -6.38 -0.35 9.72
CA PHE A 275 -7.32 -1.31 10.33
C PHE A 275 -8.01 -0.73 11.57
N ARG A 276 -7.27 -0.02 12.44
CA ARG A 276 -7.84 0.67 13.61
C ARG A 276 -8.87 1.71 13.20
N ILE A 277 -8.60 2.51 12.16
CA ILE A 277 -9.55 3.50 11.62
C ILE A 277 -10.85 2.81 11.20
N LEU A 278 -10.75 1.71 10.45
CA LEU A 278 -11.92 1.01 9.90
C LEU A 278 -12.86 0.43 10.96
N VAL A 279 -12.36 0.10 12.15
CA VAL A 279 -13.18 -0.44 13.26
C VAL A 279 -13.86 0.64 14.10
N ILE A 280 -13.54 1.92 13.91
CA ILE A 280 -14.19 3.04 14.62
C ILE A 280 -15.62 3.17 14.12
N LYS A 281 -16.60 3.05 15.02
CA LYS A 281 -18.02 3.12 14.68
C LYS A 281 -18.52 4.54 14.42
N ASP A 282 -18.08 5.51 15.23
CA ASP A 282 -18.45 6.92 15.06
C ASP A 282 -17.75 7.53 13.82
N LEU A 283 -18.55 8.02 12.88
CA LEU A 283 -18.04 8.51 11.58
C LEU A 283 -17.16 9.77 11.73
N GLN A 284 -17.52 10.67 12.63
CA GLN A 284 -16.73 11.88 12.90
C GLN A 284 -15.38 11.52 13.53
N ALA A 285 -15.36 10.58 14.48
CA ALA A 285 -14.13 10.06 15.08
C ALA A 285 -13.28 9.35 14.03
N ARG A 286 -13.90 8.54 13.15
CA ARG A 286 -13.21 7.82 12.07
C ARG A 286 -12.52 8.78 11.11
N ILE A 287 -13.21 9.81 10.63
CA ILE A 287 -12.65 10.83 9.74
C ILE A 287 -11.58 11.65 10.45
N SER A 288 -11.80 12.02 11.70
CA SER A 288 -10.78 12.73 12.50
C SER A 288 -9.51 11.91 12.64
N ASP A 289 -9.64 10.59 12.85
CA ASP A 289 -8.49 9.68 12.98
C ASP A 289 -7.74 9.48 11.65
N VAL A 290 -8.41 9.63 10.49
CA VAL A 290 -7.72 9.69 9.19
C VAL A 290 -6.77 10.90 9.14
N PHE A 291 -7.21 12.09 9.55
CA PHE A 291 -6.34 13.27 9.57
C PHE A 291 -5.19 13.11 10.57
N LEU A 292 -5.42 12.50 11.74
CA LEU A 292 -4.36 12.21 12.71
C LEU A 292 -3.33 11.23 12.13
N MET A 293 -3.77 10.21 11.40
CA MET A 293 -2.88 9.28 10.70
C MET A 293 -2.05 10.00 9.63
N LEU A 294 -2.66 10.89 8.84
CA LEU A 294 -1.95 11.68 7.83
C LEU A 294 -0.91 12.62 8.44
N ASP A 295 -1.18 13.18 9.62
CA ASP A 295 -0.23 14.00 10.39
C ASP A 295 0.95 13.16 10.93
N GLU A 296 0.67 11.95 11.44
CA GLU A 296 1.69 10.98 11.87
C GLU A 296 2.61 10.54 10.71
N MET A 297 2.05 10.40 9.50
CA MET A 297 2.82 10.01 8.29
C MET A 297 3.71 11.12 7.75
N ASN A 298 3.33 12.37 7.97
CA ASN A 298 4.04 13.56 7.47
C ASN A 298 4.26 14.57 8.61
N PRO A 299 5.09 14.25 9.61
CA PRO A 299 5.30 15.13 10.74
C PRO A 299 5.94 16.45 10.29
N ILE A 300 5.34 17.56 10.69
CA ILE A 300 5.89 18.90 10.44
C ILE A 300 6.99 19.18 11.45
N SER A 301 8.05 19.85 11.00
CA SER A 301 9.23 20.17 11.82
C SER A 301 8.92 21.10 13.00
N ASN A 302 7.78 21.81 13.00
CA ASN A 302 7.37 22.71 14.06
C ASN A 302 6.09 22.20 14.73
N GLU A 303 6.25 21.45 15.84
CA GLU A 303 5.12 20.94 16.64
C GLU A 303 4.22 22.04 17.26
N ALA A 304 4.70 23.28 17.35
CA ALA A 304 3.93 24.42 17.86
C ALA A 304 2.84 24.88 16.87
N GLU A 305 2.98 24.56 15.61
CA GLU A 305 2.01 24.89 14.58
C GLU A 305 0.80 23.95 14.69
N ARG A 306 -0.38 24.49 14.97
CA ARG A 306 -1.60 23.70 15.17
C ARG A 306 -2.35 23.44 13.87
N GLN A 307 -2.18 24.31 12.89
CA GLN A 307 -2.78 24.19 11.58
C GLN A 307 -1.99 23.17 10.74
N ARG A 308 -2.73 22.36 9.95
CA ARG A 308 -2.14 21.35 9.07
C ARG A 308 -2.76 21.45 7.69
N ARG A 309 -1.93 21.41 6.67
CA ARG A 309 -2.37 21.29 5.27
C ARG A 309 -2.06 19.89 4.78
N PHE A 310 -3.09 19.20 4.29
CA PHE A 310 -3.00 17.87 3.70
C PHE A 310 -3.33 17.94 2.21
N ASN A 311 -2.42 17.51 1.35
CA ASN A 311 -2.64 17.43 -0.11
C ASN A 311 -3.45 16.16 -0.43
N VAL A 312 -4.71 16.17 -0.03
CA VAL A 312 -5.68 15.08 -0.17
C VAL A 312 -7.04 15.64 -0.57
N SER A 313 -7.80 14.84 -1.32
CA SER A 313 -9.19 15.11 -1.70
C SER A 313 -10.18 14.42 -0.74
N ILE A 314 -11.47 14.76 -0.84
CA ILE A 314 -12.55 14.05 -0.13
C ILE A 314 -12.56 12.56 -0.53
N SER A 315 -12.23 12.24 -1.78
CA SER A 315 -12.12 10.85 -2.25
C SER A 315 -11.02 10.09 -1.52
N ASP A 316 -9.87 10.72 -1.25
CA ASP A 316 -8.78 10.09 -0.48
C ASP A 316 -9.20 9.84 0.97
N ILE A 317 -9.87 10.81 1.60
CA ILE A 317 -10.41 10.63 2.96
C ILE A 317 -11.45 9.50 3.00
N SER A 318 -12.38 9.46 2.03
CA SER A 318 -13.38 8.39 1.87
C SER A 318 -12.69 7.02 1.79
N HIS A 319 -11.62 6.94 1.01
CA HIS A 319 -10.85 5.74 0.84
C HIS A 319 -10.18 5.28 2.16
N TRP A 320 -9.49 6.19 2.86
CA TRP A 320 -8.84 5.87 4.13
C TRP A 320 -9.84 5.51 5.24
N ALA A 321 -10.96 6.23 5.29
CA ALA A 321 -12.04 5.95 6.23
C ALA A 321 -12.85 4.69 5.90
N GLY A 322 -12.74 4.15 4.67
CA GLY A 322 -13.54 3.02 4.21
C GLY A 322 -15.04 3.33 4.15
N LEU A 323 -15.41 4.57 3.83
CA LEU A 323 -16.78 5.07 3.76
C LEU A 323 -17.16 5.40 2.31
N PRO A 324 -18.45 5.36 1.95
CA PRO A 324 -18.93 5.94 0.70
C PRO A 324 -18.60 7.44 0.61
N ILE A 325 -18.34 7.93 -0.61
CA ILE A 325 -17.90 9.31 -0.81
C ILE A 325 -18.96 10.34 -0.34
N ASP A 326 -20.24 10.03 -0.53
CA ASP A 326 -21.34 10.91 -0.12
C ASP A 326 -21.40 11.02 1.40
N VAL A 327 -21.33 9.90 2.12
CA VAL A 327 -21.27 9.86 3.58
C VAL A 327 -20.05 10.62 4.10
N THR A 328 -18.91 10.46 3.44
CA THR A 328 -17.68 11.17 3.81
C THR A 328 -17.83 12.67 3.61
N ARG A 329 -18.44 13.09 2.48
CA ARG A 329 -18.71 14.49 2.19
C ARG A 329 -19.61 15.14 3.23
N ASP A 330 -20.69 14.47 3.63
CA ASP A 330 -21.61 14.94 4.66
C ASP A 330 -20.92 15.13 6.02
N GLU A 331 -20.10 14.17 6.40
CA GLU A 331 -19.36 14.26 7.67
C GLU A 331 -18.25 15.33 7.63
N ILE A 332 -17.60 15.53 6.49
CA ILE A 332 -16.63 16.60 6.27
C ILE A 332 -17.32 17.95 6.32
N ASN A 333 -18.49 18.12 5.70
CA ASN A 333 -19.27 19.36 5.75
C ASN A 333 -19.62 19.77 7.19
N LYS A 334 -19.97 18.82 8.06
CA LYS A 334 -20.19 19.09 9.49
C LYS A 334 -18.93 19.62 10.20
N LEU A 335 -17.74 19.21 9.77
CA LEU A 335 -16.48 19.75 10.29
C LEU A 335 -16.19 21.14 9.73
N VAL A 336 -16.55 21.41 8.48
CA VAL A 336 -16.46 22.75 7.84
C VAL A 336 -17.39 23.74 8.53
N GLU A 337 -18.67 23.40 8.74
CA GLU A 337 -19.64 24.22 9.47
C GLU A 337 -19.16 24.60 10.88
N ARG A 338 -18.44 23.69 11.53
CA ARG A 338 -17.82 23.92 12.84
C ARG A 338 -16.47 24.64 12.76
N ARG A 339 -16.05 25.08 11.58
CA ARG A 339 -14.78 25.76 11.30
C ARG A 339 -13.55 24.97 11.77
N LYS A 340 -13.64 23.64 11.76
CA LYS A 340 -12.51 22.78 12.13
C LYS A 340 -11.59 22.49 10.96
N ILE A 341 -12.17 22.43 9.76
CA ILE A 341 -11.46 22.18 8.51
C ILE A 341 -11.94 23.10 7.41
N GLU A 342 -11.10 23.29 6.39
CA GLU A 342 -11.41 24.00 5.14
C GLU A 342 -11.08 23.07 3.99
N VAL A 343 -11.98 22.97 3.01
CA VAL A 343 -11.84 22.05 1.87
C VAL A 343 -11.61 22.84 0.60
N TYR A 344 -10.56 22.47 -0.14
CA TYR A 344 -10.20 22.98 -1.45
C TYR A 344 -10.12 21.83 -2.44
N ASP A 345 -10.04 22.10 -3.73
CA ASP A 345 -10.08 21.05 -4.78
C ASP A 345 -9.02 19.98 -4.61
N ASN A 346 -7.78 20.37 -4.25
CA ASN A 346 -6.62 19.47 -4.19
C ASN A 346 -5.99 19.33 -2.80
N TYR A 347 -6.53 20.01 -1.79
CA TYR A 347 -6.02 19.93 -0.42
C TYR A 347 -7.09 20.28 0.61
N ILE A 348 -6.87 19.83 1.84
CA ILE A 348 -7.71 20.14 3.00
C ILE A 348 -6.82 20.77 4.07
N ILE A 349 -7.30 21.85 4.69
CA ILE A 349 -6.67 22.49 5.83
C ILE A 349 -7.41 22.08 7.09
N VAL A 350 -6.68 21.56 8.07
CA VAL A 350 -7.16 21.34 9.44
C VAL A 350 -6.69 22.51 10.28
N ASN A 351 -7.62 23.34 10.79
CA ASN A 351 -7.31 24.57 11.51
C ASN A 351 -6.61 24.32 12.85
N ASN A 352 -6.95 23.21 13.51
CA ASN A 352 -6.28 22.79 14.73
C ASN A 352 -6.33 21.27 14.88
N ILE A 353 -5.21 20.61 14.63
CA ILE A 353 -5.11 19.14 14.69
C ILE A 353 -5.43 18.58 16.09
N ASN A 354 -5.09 19.33 17.16
CA ASN A 354 -5.38 18.93 18.53
C ASN A 354 -6.90 18.91 18.83
N GLU A 355 -7.70 19.70 18.13
CA GLU A 355 -9.15 19.64 18.28
C GLU A 355 -9.74 18.38 17.64
N LEU A 356 -9.22 17.93 16.50
CA LEU A 356 -9.60 16.66 15.92
C LEU A 356 -9.20 15.48 16.82
N LYS A 357 -8.03 15.56 17.47
CA LYS A 357 -7.59 14.57 18.46
C LYS A 357 -8.55 14.49 19.65
N ARG A 358 -8.94 15.62 20.23
CA ARG A 358 -9.93 15.67 21.31
C ARG A 358 -11.31 15.12 20.88
N LEU A 359 -11.74 15.44 19.66
CA LEU A 359 -12.99 14.93 19.10
C LEU A 359 -12.94 13.40 18.98
N TYR A 360 -11.86 12.85 18.46
CA TYR A 360 -11.61 11.42 18.38
C TYR A 360 -11.65 10.77 19.77
N GLU A 361 -10.86 11.26 20.73
CA GLU A 361 -10.78 10.74 22.09
C GLU A 361 -12.14 10.76 22.82
N THR A 362 -12.87 11.85 22.70
CA THR A 362 -14.19 12.01 23.34
C THR A 362 -15.20 11.02 22.81
N ARG A 363 -15.26 10.82 21.47
CA ARG A 363 -16.25 9.96 20.84
C ARG A 363 -15.91 8.48 20.90
N CYS A 364 -14.64 8.11 20.91
CA CYS A 364 -14.20 6.74 21.13
C CYS A 364 -14.42 6.28 22.58
N ASN A 365 -14.21 7.17 23.57
CA ASN A 365 -14.40 6.83 24.99
C ASN A 365 -15.86 6.74 25.42
N THR A 366 -16.78 7.43 24.75
CA THR A 366 -18.23 7.31 25.04
C THR A 366 -18.82 5.95 24.63
N GLY A 367 -18.15 5.23 23.71
CA GLY A 367 -18.53 3.86 23.32
C GLY A 367 -18.25 2.79 24.39
N HIS A 368 -17.36 3.05 25.34
CA HIS A 368 -16.99 2.09 26.41
C HIS A 368 -17.80 2.26 27.71
N ARG A 369 -18.66 3.28 27.82
CA ARG A 369 -19.49 3.51 29.03
C ARG A 369 -20.90 2.96 28.97
N LYS A 370 -21.25 2.17 27.93
CA LYS A 370 -22.55 1.50 27.80
C LYS A 370 -22.35 0.00 27.55
N ILE A 371 -21.78 -0.69 28.52
CA ILE A 371 -21.96 -2.14 28.76
C ILE A 371 -22.01 -2.33 30.27
#